data_d09039ba4e6ffafd4b0a1e84b5e90534
#
_entry.id   d09039ba4e6ffafd4b0a1e84b5e90534
#
_cell.length_a   1.000
_cell.length_b   1.000
_cell.length_c   1.000
_cell.angle_alpha   90.00
_cell.angle_beta   90.00
_cell.angle_gamma   90.00
#
_symmetry.space_group_name_H-M   'P 1'
#
loop_
_entity.id
_entity.type
_entity.pdbx_description
1 polymer ?
#
loop_
_entity_poly.entity_id
_entity_poly.type
_entity_poly.pdbx_seq_one_letter_code
_entity_poly.pdbx_strand_id
1 'polypeptide(L)'
;MKFKRDDGTFDIERFKAESAQGNVLGDILHHVRHMPVQMLKLGFVQFFSWFAFFTMWSLATPALTEHVFKAPAPDPSAFDMAVPAQAAAFQAANGAFQSAADLVGSYMGFYGLSSMLVALLLSFYAARFVLNCKLVHFISLTLGGIGFLSMFYVTEPKMLMLSFALIGVSWASILSMPYALLAGSVDPKKMGIMMGLFNMFIVLPQIVAALGGVNAAYRLIGPGAINAMTVAGISLIIGGLLVFFVVESRSEPGQHGNGH
;
A
#
# COMPACT_ATOMS: atom_id res chain seq x y z
N MET A 1 6.37 6.37 36.13
CA MET A 1 6.19 7.21 34.91
C MET A 1 7.13 8.40 35.04
N LYS A 2 8.10 8.53 34.13
CA LYS A 2 9.28 9.46 34.23
C LYS A 2 8.91 10.94 34.20
N PHE A 3 7.73 11.33 33.73
CA PHE A 3 7.31 12.74 33.53
C PHE A 3 6.03 13.09 34.32
N LYS A 4 5.76 12.44 35.44
CA LYS A 4 4.70 12.86 36.37
C LYS A 4 5.29 13.72 37.49
N ARG A 5 4.65 14.87 37.75
CA ARG A 5 4.90 15.67 38.96
C ARG A 5 4.29 14.97 40.17
N ASP A 6 4.73 15.38 41.36
CA ASP A 6 4.23 14.81 42.63
C ASP A 6 2.73 15.06 42.86
N ASP A 7 2.15 16.05 42.15
CA ASP A 7 0.71 16.35 42.12
C ASP A 7 -0.08 15.51 41.15
N GLY A 8 0.58 14.56 40.45
CA GLY A 8 -0.06 13.67 39.45
C GLY A 8 -0.20 14.23 38.04
N THR A 9 0.14 15.53 37.82
CA THR A 9 0.08 16.18 36.51
C THR A 9 1.29 15.79 35.64
N PHE A 10 1.14 15.91 34.32
CA PHE A 10 2.22 15.63 33.36
C PHE A 10 3.16 16.84 33.25
N ASP A 11 4.46 16.65 33.47
CA ASP A 11 5.47 17.69 33.39
C ASP A 11 5.89 17.94 31.92
N ILE A 12 5.14 18.80 31.25
CA ILE A 12 5.36 19.18 29.85
C ILE A 12 6.72 19.87 29.64
N GLU A 13 7.20 20.68 30.60
CA GLU A 13 8.46 21.39 30.52
C GLU A 13 9.64 20.41 30.53
N ARG A 14 9.62 19.47 31.47
CA ARG A 14 10.64 18.43 31.60
C ARG A 14 10.62 17.47 30.38
N PHE A 15 9.44 17.15 29.85
CA PHE A 15 9.29 16.37 28.61
C PHE A 15 9.87 17.12 27.41
N LYS A 16 9.59 18.43 27.29
CA LYS A 16 10.14 19.26 26.20
C LYS A 16 11.66 19.42 26.32
N ALA A 17 12.19 19.62 27.51
CA ALA A 17 13.63 19.74 27.75
C ALA A 17 14.39 18.45 27.43
N GLU A 18 13.88 17.30 27.85
CA GLU A 18 14.47 15.98 27.52
C GLU A 18 14.33 15.65 26.03
N SER A 19 13.20 16.01 25.41
CA SER A 19 12.99 15.83 23.96
C SER A 19 13.88 16.76 23.12
N ALA A 20 14.18 17.95 23.59
CA ALA A 20 15.09 18.92 22.94
C ALA A 20 16.57 18.54 23.05
N GLN A 21 16.96 17.80 24.11
CA GLN A 21 18.33 17.31 24.30
C GLN A 21 18.59 15.95 23.62
N GLY A 22 17.55 15.22 23.25
CA GLY A 22 17.68 13.94 22.55
C GLY A 22 18.13 14.14 21.10
N ASN A 23 19.21 13.47 20.68
CA ASN A 23 19.58 13.34 19.29
C ASN A 23 18.55 12.39 18.60
N VAL A 24 17.37 12.94 18.27
CA VAL A 24 16.25 12.17 17.71
C VAL A 24 16.69 11.34 16.50
N LEU A 25 17.57 11.88 15.66
CA LEU A 25 18.14 11.16 14.52
C LEU A 25 19.04 10.01 14.97
N GLY A 26 19.87 10.23 15.99
CA GLY A 26 20.74 9.20 16.58
C GLY A 26 19.92 8.07 17.20
N ASP A 27 18.84 8.40 17.90
CA ASP A 27 17.95 7.42 18.51
C ASP A 27 17.18 6.61 17.45
N ILE A 28 16.71 7.26 16.40
CA ILE A 28 16.09 6.57 15.27
C ILE A 28 17.08 5.61 14.59
N LEU A 29 18.29 6.08 14.28
CA LEU A 29 19.35 5.27 13.68
C LEU A 29 19.73 4.07 14.56
N HIS A 30 19.84 4.31 15.88
CA HIS A 30 20.08 3.24 16.84
C HIS A 30 18.98 2.19 16.82
N HIS A 31 17.71 2.58 16.83
CA HIS A 31 16.59 1.67 16.80
C HIS A 31 16.47 0.93 15.45
N VAL A 32 16.76 1.61 14.34
CA VAL A 32 16.80 0.98 13.01
C VAL A 32 17.90 -0.09 12.96
N ARG A 33 19.09 0.19 13.51
CA ARG A 33 20.20 -0.75 13.55
C ARG A 33 19.94 -1.98 14.44
N HIS A 34 19.11 -1.82 15.47
CA HIS A 34 18.75 -2.88 16.42
C HIS A 34 17.33 -3.43 16.16
N MET A 35 16.80 -3.20 14.95
CA MET A 35 15.49 -3.70 14.54
C MET A 35 15.49 -5.23 14.50
N PRO A 36 14.45 -5.89 15.06
CA PRO A 36 14.32 -7.33 14.95
C PRO A 36 14.33 -7.78 13.48
N VAL A 37 15.08 -8.82 13.17
CA VAL A 37 15.22 -9.35 11.79
C VAL A 37 13.84 -9.67 11.20
N GLN A 38 12.93 -10.14 12.02
CA GLN A 38 11.55 -10.45 11.61
C GLN A 38 10.80 -9.21 11.11
N MET A 39 10.95 -8.11 11.84
CA MET A 39 10.35 -6.82 11.45
C MET A 39 10.97 -6.29 10.15
N LEU A 40 12.27 -6.46 9.95
CA LEU A 40 12.97 -6.08 8.71
C LEU A 40 12.42 -6.89 7.53
N LYS A 41 12.28 -8.22 7.67
CA LYS A 41 11.71 -9.09 6.63
C LYS A 41 10.29 -8.67 6.25
N LEU A 42 9.46 -8.41 7.26
CA LEU A 42 8.10 -7.93 7.05
C LEU A 42 8.06 -6.52 6.45
N GLY A 43 9.05 -5.69 6.82
CA GLY A 43 9.25 -4.37 6.23
C GLY A 43 9.48 -4.42 4.71
N PHE A 44 10.26 -5.39 4.21
CA PHE A 44 10.42 -5.57 2.76
C PHE A 44 9.11 -5.98 2.08
N VAL A 45 8.31 -6.84 2.70
CA VAL A 45 6.96 -7.17 2.20
C VAL A 45 6.12 -5.90 2.08
N GLN A 46 6.11 -5.06 3.12
CA GLN A 46 5.39 -3.78 3.10
C GLN A 46 5.94 -2.82 2.06
N PHE A 47 7.26 -2.72 1.89
CA PHE A 47 7.87 -1.88 0.87
C PHE A 47 7.31 -2.18 -0.52
N PHE A 48 7.34 -3.43 -0.97
CA PHE A 48 6.84 -3.83 -2.29
C PHE A 48 5.33 -3.66 -2.41
N SER A 49 4.57 -3.95 -1.35
CA SER A 49 3.13 -3.79 -1.34
C SER A 49 2.70 -2.33 -1.46
N TRP A 50 3.28 -1.44 -0.67
CA TRP A 50 2.95 -0.02 -0.70
C TRP A 50 3.48 0.69 -1.94
N PHE A 51 4.62 0.24 -2.50
CA PHE A 51 5.09 0.73 -3.80
C PHE A 51 4.07 0.42 -4.90
N ALA A 52 3.51 -0.78 -4.92
CA ALA A 52 2.48 -1.18 -5.89
C ALA A 52 1.22 -0.31 -5.77
N PHE A 53 0.70 -0.12 -4.56
CA PHE A 53 -0.51 0.67 -4.35
C PHE A 53 -0.30 2.16 -4.62
N PHE A 54 0.82 2.72 -4.21
CA PHE A 54 1.14 4.11 -4.53
C PHE A 54 1.27 4.33 -6.05
N THR A 55 1.85 3.36 -6.76
CA THR A 55 1.90 3.36 -8.22
C THR A 55 0.49 3.40 -8.83
N MET A 56 -0.44 2.59 -8.33
CA MET A 56 -1.82 2.60 -8.76
C MET A 56 -2.47 3.96 -8.52
N TRP A 57 -2.41 4.49 -7.31
CA TRP A 57 -3.06 5.76 -6.98
C TRP A 57 -2.51 6.93 -7.80
N SER A 58 -1.25 6.88 -8.18
CA SER A 58 -0.60 7.93 -8.97
C SER A 58 -0.85 7.80 -10.47
N LEU A 59 -0.91 6.59 -11.00
CA LEU A 59 -0.84 6.35 -12.45
C LEU A 59 -2.00 5.52 -13.03
N ALA A 60 -2.95 5.03 -12.22
CA ALA A 60 -4.05 4.24 -12.77
C ALA A 60 -4.90 5.04 -13.75
N THR A 61 -5.21 6.31 -13.44
CA THR A 61 -6.01 7.15 -14.35
C THR A 61 -5.33 7.30 -15.71
N PRO A 62 -4.12 7.88 -15.84
CA PRO A 62 -3.50 8.01 -17.16
C PRO A 62 -3.25 6.66 -17.83
N ALA A 63 -2.89 5.62 -17.09
CA ALA A 63 -2.64 4.30 -17.63
C ALA A 63 -3.89 3.68 -18.27
N LEU A 64 -5.02 3.72 -17.58
CA LEU A 64 -6.24 3.07 -18.03
C LEU A 64 -7.01 3.90 -19.05
N THR A 65 -7.06 5.23 -18.91
CA THR A 65 -7.71 6.10 -19.90
C THR A 65 -7.01 6.00 -21.27
N GLU A 66 -5.68 5.93 -21.29
CA GLU A 66 -4.91 5.75 -22.53
C GLU A 66 -5.06 4.31 -23.08
N HIS A 67 -4.82 3.30 -22.24
CA HIS A 67 -4.66 1.93 -22.71
C HIS A 67 -6.00 1.21 -22.94
N VAL A 68 -6.95 1.30 -22.01
CA VAL A 68 -8.22 0.55 -22.06
C VAL A 68 -9.32 1.37 -22.73
N PHE A 69 -9.47 2.63 -22.32
CA PHE A 69 -10.54 3.49 -22.84
C PHE A 69 -10.19 4.17 -24.16
N LYS A 70 -8.92 4.18 -24.57
CA LYS A 70 -8.44 4.88 -25.77
C LYS A 70 -8.80 6.37 -25.79
N ALA A 71 -8.86 6.97 -24.61
CA ALA A 71 -9.19 8.36 -24.36
C ALA A 71 -8.08 9.00 -23.48
N PRO A 72 -6.88 9.23 -24.04
CA PRO A 72 -5.80 9.90 -23.31
C PRO A 72 -6.16 11.35 -23.01
N ALA A 73 -5.52 11.92 -21.96
CA ALA A 73 -5.64 13.34 -21.67
C ALA A 73 -5.17 14.16 -22.89
N PRO A 74 -5.99 15.06 -23.46
CA PRO A 74 -5.56 15.85 -24.60
C PRO A 74 -4.52 16.89 -24.18
N ASP A 75 -3.47 17.06 -25.00
CA ASP A 75 -2.48 18.10 -24.79
C ASP A 75 -3.05 19.45 -25.32
N PRO A 76 -3.28 20.46 -24.47
CA PRO A 76 -3.81 21.73 -24.91
C PRO A 76 -2.91 22.44 -25.95
N SER A 77 -1.60 22.18 -25.93
CA SER A 77 -0.64 22.77 -26.85
C SER A 77 -0.78 22.27 -28.30
N ALA A 78 -1.42 21.10 -28.47
CA ALA A 78 -1.69 20.52 -29.78
C ALA A 78 -2.89 21.14 -30.53
N PHE A 79 -3.61 22.09 -29.89
CA PHE A 79 -4.83 22.71 -30.44
C PHE A 79 -4.71 24.23 -30.43
N ASP A 80 -5.05 24.87 -31.56
CA ASP A 80 -5.22 26.31 -31.59
C ASP A 80 -6.64 26.67 -31.14
N MET A 81 -6.75 27.20 -29.93
CA MET A 81 -8.04 27.54 -29.32
C MET A 81 -8.70 28.76 -29.97
N ALA A 82 -7.99 29.56 -30.81
CA ALA A 82 -8.55 30.62 -31.58
C ALA A 82 -9.33 30.13 -32.82
N VAL A 83 -9.06 28.87 -33.22
CA VAL A 83 -9.78 28.22 -34.35
C VAL A 83 -10.97 27.43 -33.80
N PRO A 84 -12.23 27.81 -34.10
CA PRO A 84 -13.43 27.19 -33.52
C PRO A 84 -13.48 25.67 -33.69
N ALA A 85 -13.05 25.15 -34.83
CA ALA A 85 -13.02 23.71 -35.09
C ALA A 85 -12.01 22.94 -34.18
N GLN A 86 -10.84 23.54 -33.93
CA GLN A 86 -9.84 22.92 -33.03
C GLN A 86 -10.25 23.04 -31.57
N ALA A 87 -10.84 24.16 -31.16
CA ALA A 87 -11.42 24.29 -29.83
C ALA A 87 -12.53 23.25 -29.58
N ALA A 88 -13.40 23.01 -30.57
CA ALA A 88 -14.44 21.98 -30.48
C ALA A 88 -13.83 20.56 -30.40
N ALA A 89 -12.79 20.29 -31.19
CA ALA A 89 -12.07 18.99 -31.14
C ALA A 89 -11.40 18.74 -29.78
N PHE A 90 -10.77 19.78 -29.20
CA PHE A 90 -10.21 19.71 -27.84
C PHE A 90 -11.30 19.40 -26.80
N GLN A 91 -12.44 20.12 -26.85
CA GLN A 91 -13.55 19.89 -25.92
C GLN A 91 -14.09 18.45 -26.02
N ALA A 92 -14.23 17.90 -27.23
CA ALA A 92 -14.67 16.54 -27.44
C ALA A 92 -13.67 15.52 -26.86
N ALA A 93 -12.36 15.71 -27.12
CA ALA A 93 -11.31 14.86 -26.58
C ALA A 93 -11.24 14.94 -25.05
N ASN A 94 -11.34 16.13 -24.48
CA ASN A 94 -11.36 16.34 -23.03
C ASN A 94 -12.60 15.71 -22.38
N GLY A 95 -13.77 15.83 -23.01
CA GLY A 95 -15.00 15.18 -22.54
C GLY A 95 -14.88 13.65 -22.50
N ALA A 96 -14.29 13.06 -23.54
CA ALA A 96 -14.01 11.62 -23.59
C ALA A 96 -13.04 11.18 -22.46
N PHE A 97 -11.95 11.94 -22.26
CA PHE A 97 -11.01 11.71 -21.18
C PHE A 97 -11.66 11.79 -19.79
N GLN A 98 -12.45 12.85 -19.51
CA GLN A 98 -13.13 13.02 -18.24
C GLN A 98 -14.09 11.87 -17.96
N SER A 99 -14.89 11.44 -18.94
CA SER A 99 -15.81 10.32 -18.81
C SER A 99 -15.06 8.99 -18.51
N ALA A 100 -13.92 8.79 -19.14
CA ALA A 100 -13.07 7.63 -18.87
C ALA A 100 -12.44 7.71 -17.47
N ALA A 101 -11.97 8.87 -17.04
CA ALA A 101 -11.38 9.10 -15.72
C ALA A 101 -12.40 8.87 -14.59
N ASP A 102 -13.65 9.29 -14.77
CA ASP A 102 -14.74 9.06 -13.82
C ASP A 102 -15.04 7.55 -13.65
N LEU A 103 -14.99 6.79 -14.75
CA LEU A 103 -15.14 5.34 -14.70
C LEU A 103 -13.97 4.68 -13.99
N VAL A 104 -12.72 5.11 -14.24
CA VAL A 104 -11.55 4.63 -13.48
C VAL A 104 -11.72 4.91 -12.00
N GLY A 105 -12.15 6.14 -11.62
CA GLY A 105 -12.46 6.50 -10.24
C GLY A 105 -13.51 5.57 -9.61
N SER A 106 -14.54 5.21 -10.37
CA SER A 106 -15.59 4.29 -9.92
C SER A 106 -15.03 2.88 -9.68
N TYR A 107 -14.16 2.37 -10.54
CA TYR A 107 -13.48 1.10 -10.33
C TYR A 107 -12.51 1.13 -9.16
N MET A 108 -11.84 2.28 -8.93
CA MET A 108 -11.04 2.48 -7.72
C MET A 108 -11.92 2.47 -6.45
N GLY A 109 -13.14 2.98 -6.49
CA GLY A 109 -14.12 2.80 -5.42
C GLY A 109 -14.48 1.32 -5.19
N PHE A 110 -14.59 0.56 -6.27
CA PHE A 110 -14.95 -0.85 -6.23
C PHE A 110 -13.89 -1.73 -5.55
N TYR A 111 -12.58 -1.47 -5.74
CA TYR A 111 -11.56 -2.21 -4.98
C TYR A 111 -11.70 -1.99 -3.46
N GLY A 112 -12.09 -0.78 -3.05
CA GLY A 112 -12.37 -0.47 -1.65
C GLY A 112 -13.52 -1.32 -1.10
N LEU A 113 -14.62 -1.45 -1.85
CA LEU A 113 -15.76 -2.31 -1.50
C LEU A 113 -15.35 -3.78 -1.41
N SER A 114 -14.59 -4.28 -2.41
CA SER A 114 -14.04 -5.64 -2.39
C SER A 114 -13.18 -5.88 -1.16
N SER A 115 -12.29 -4.94 -0.83
CA SER A 115 -11.46 -4.99 0.37
C SER A 115 -12.26 -5.07 1.65
N MET A 116 -13.31 -4.27 1.77
CA MET A 116 -14.22 -4.30 2.93
C MET A 116 -14.87 -5.67 3.10
N LEU A 117 -15.39 -6.25 2.02
CA LEU A 117 -16.03 -7.56 2.05
C LEU A 117 -15.03 -8.66 2.46
N VAL A 118 -13.82 -8.65 1.89
CA VAL A 118 -12.77 -9.60 2.25
C VAL A 118 -12.33 -9.44 3.69
N ALA A 119 -12.17 -8.21 4.19
CA ALA A 119 -11.82 -7.94 5.59
C ALA A 119 -12.90 -8.47 6.55
N LEU A 120 -14.18 -8.30 6.23
CA LEU A 120 -15.28 -8.87 7.00
C LEU A 120 -15.23 -10.40 7.01
N LEU A 121 -15.04 -11.05 5.85
CA LEU A 121 -14.93 -12.50 5.75
C LEU A 121 -13.75 -13.04 6.58
N LEU A 122 -12.58 -12.39 6.48
CA LEU A 122 -11.39 -12.75 7.27
C LEU A 122 -11.65 -12.57 8.77
N SER A 123 -12.35 -11.52 9.19
CA SER A 123 -12.69 -11.27 10.58
C SER A 123 -13.65 -12.34 11.13
N PHE A 124 -14.70 -12.70 10.38
CA PHE A 124 -15.61 -13.78 10.77
C PHE A 124 -14.92 -15.14 10.84
N TYR A 125 -14.01 -15.42 9.91
CA TYR A 125 -13.22 -16.64 9.91
C TYR A 125 -12.27 -16.70 11.12
N ALA A 126 -11.53 -15.61 11.37
CA ALA A 126 -10.57 -15.52 12.47
C ALA A 126 -11.23 -15.62 13.86
N ALA A 127 -12.51 -15.21 13.98
CA ALA A 127 -13.27 -15.36 15.22
C ALA A 127 -13.56 -16.83 15.60
N ARG A 128 -13.44 -17.76 14.67
CA ARG A 128 -13.79 -19.20 14.89
C ARG A 128 -12.63 -20.13 14.61
N PHE A 129 -11.68 -19.74 13.77
CA PHE A 129 -10.59 -20.59 13.31
C PHE A 129 -9.24 -19.87 13.41
N VAL A 130 -8.18 -20.65 13.65
CA VAL A 130 -6.82 -20.11 13.62
C VAL A 130 -6.44 -19.79 12.18
N LEU A 131 -6.07 -18.55 11.93
CA LEU A 131 -5.75 -18.03 10.63
C LEU A 131 -4.24 -18.17 10.38
N ASN A 132 -3.87 -18.82 9.27
CA ASN A 132 -2.48 -18.79 8.83
C ASN A 132 -2.21 -17.47 8.11
N CYS A 133 -1.77 -16.45 8.88
CA CYS A 133 -1.56 -15.09 8.39
C CYS A 133 -0.60 -15.03 7.20
N LYS A 134 0.44 -15.86 7.18
CA LYS A 134 1.41 -15.93 6.07
C LYS A 134 0.75 -16.40 4.78
N LEU A 135 0.01 -17.51 4.85
CA LEU A 135 -0.63 -18.08 3.66
C LEU A 135 -1.70 -17.14 3.10
N VAL A 136 -2.52 -16.58 3.98
CA VAL A 136 -3.55 -15.59 3.59
C VAL A 136 -2.90 -14.38 2.93
N HIS A 137 -1.81 -13.85 3.52
CA HIS A 137 -1.13 -12.68 2.98
C HIS A 137 -0.49 -12.99 1.63
N PHE A 138 0.21 -14.11 1.49
CA PHE A 138 0.79 -14.57 0.22
C PHE A 138 -0.26 -14.70 -0.90
N ILE A 139 -1.37 -15.42 -0.62
CA ILE A 139 -2.44 -15.61 -1.60
C ILE A 139 -3.06 -14.27 -2.00
N SER A 140 -3.34 -13.42 -1.01
CA SER A 140 -3.95 -12.11 -1.25
C SER A 140 -3.06 -11.20 -2.09
N LEU A 141 -1.76 -11.12 -1.79
CA LEU A 141 -0.80 -10.32 -2.58
C LEU A 141 -0.65 -10.87 -4.00
N THR A 142 -0.61 -12.19 -4.16
CA THR A 142 -0.54 -12.82 -5.48
C THR A 142 -1.78 -12.52 -6.31
N LEU A 143 -2.98 -12.64 -5.73
CA LEU A 143 -4.24 -12.30 -6.42
C LEU A 143 -4.28 -10.82 -6.82
N GLY A 144 -3.87 -9.91 -5.92
CA GLY A 144 -3.77 -8.49 -6.25
C GLY A 144 -2.76 -8.21 -7.35
N GLY A 145 -1.61 -8.89 -7.33
CA GLY A 145 -0.60 -8.81 -8.38
C GLY A 145 -1.13 -9.27 -9.74
N ILE A 146 -1.87 -10.38 -9.77
CA ILE A 146 -2.58 -10.86 -10.97
C ILE A 146 -3.62 -9.82 -11.42
N GLY A 147 -4.35 -9.19 -10.48
CA GLY A 147 -5.27 -8.11 -10.77
C GLY A 147 -4.60 -6.93 -11.49
N PHE A 148 -3.43 -6.49 -11.04
CA PHE A 148 -2.66 -5.46 -11.72
C PHE A 148 -2.16 -5.89 -13.10
N LEU A 149 -1.57 -7.09 -13.21
CA LEU A 149 -1.06 -7.61 -14.47
C LEU A 149 -2.17 -7.81 -15.51
N SER A 150 -3.37 -8.20 -15.08
CA SER A 150 -4.50 -8.40 -15.97
C SER A 150 -4.93 -7.13 -16.70
N MET A 151 -4.71 -5.93 -16.10
CA MET A 151 -5.07 -4.64 -16.71
C MET A 151 -4.37 -4.39 -18.05
N PHE A 152 -3.19 -4.98 -18.25
CA PHE A 152 -2.46 -4.88 -19.52
C PHE A 152 -3.20 -5.62 -20.67
N TYR A 153 -3.93 -6.67 -20.35
CA TYR A 153 -4.64 -7.51 -21.33
C TYR A 153 -6.12 -7.15 -21.47
N VAL A 154 -6.64 -6.29 -20.58
CA VAL A 154 -8.05 -5.88 -20.64
C VAL A 154 -8.29 -4.97 -21.83
N THR A 155 -9.21 -5.37 -22.70
CA THR A 155 -9.68 -4.59 -23.85
C THR A 155 -11.07 -4.00 -23.60
N GLU A 156 -11.89 -4.67 -22.79
CA GLU A 156 -13.25 -4.24 -22.45
C GLU A 156 -13.26 -3.57 -21.06
N PRO A 157 -13.64 -2.28 -20.95
CA PRO A 157 -13.60 -1.55 -19.67
C PRO A 157 -14.29 -2.26 -18.50
N LYS A 158 -15.38 -2.96 -18.74
CA LYS A 158 -16.12 -3.70 -17.69
C LYS A 158 -15.30 -4.80 -17.02
N MET A 159 -14.32 -5.36 -17.71
CA MET A 159 -13.44 -6.39 -17.15
C MET A 159 -12.49 -5.83 -16.09
N LEU A 160 -12.27 -4.51 -16.06
CA LEU A 160 -11.53 -3.85 -14.99
C LEU A 160 -12.13 -4.09 -13.61
N MET A 161 -13.43 -4.34 -13.50
CA MET A 161 -14.07 -4.70 -12.23
C MET A 161 -13.42 -5.92 -11.58
N LEU A 162 -13.11 -6.96 -12.38
CA LEU A 162 -12.43 -8.15 -11.86
C LEU A 162 -11.01 -7.83 -11.42
N SER A 163 -10.27 -7.06 -12.21
CA SER A 163 -8.93 -6.61 -11.85
C SER A 163 -8.92 -5.85 -10.52
N PHE A 164 -9.82 -4.89 -10.35
CA PHE A 164 -9.94 -4.10 -9.12
C PHE A 164 -10.50 -4.93 -7.95
N ALA A 165 -11.36 -5.92 -8.19
CA ALA A 165 -11.79 -6.84 -7.15
C ALA A 165 -10.62 -7.64 -6.57
N LEU A 166 -9.74 -8.19 -7.42
CA LEU A 166 -8.54 -8.91 -7.00
C LEU A 166 -7.55 -8.00 -6.24
N ILE A 167 -7.40 -6.74 -6.69
CA ILE A 167 -6.60 -5.74 -5.98
C ILE A 167 -7.19 -5.46 -4.59
N GLY A 168 -8.52 -5.40 -4.46
CA GLY A 168 -9.20 -5.23 -3.17
C GLY A 168 -8.92 -6.36 -2.18
N VAL A 169 -8.78 -7.60 -2.64
CA VAL A 169 -8.37 -8.75 -1.80
C VAL A 169 -6.99 -8.48 -1.17
N SER A 170 -6.03 -8.01 -1.96
CA SER A 170 -4.69 -7.71 -1.45
C SER A 170 -4.69 -6.54 -0.47
N TRP A 171 -5.49 -5.51 -0.72
CA TRP A 171 -5.60 -4.35 0.16
C TRP A 171 -6.11 -4.71 1.56
N ALA A 172 -7.15 -5.56 1.65
CA ALA A 172 -7.64 -6.07 2.93
C ALA A 172 -6.52 -6.75 3.75
N SER A 173 -5.69 -7.55 3.06
CA SER A 173 -4.59 -8.27 3.68
C SER A 173 -3.43 -7.36 4.07
N ILE A 174 -3.07 -6.35 3.26
CA ILE A 174 -2.00 -5.37 3.55
C ILE A 174 -2.30 -4.58 4.82
N LEU A 175 -3.55 -4.25 5.06
CA LEU A 175 -3.97 -3.49 6.25
C LEU A 175 -4.09 -4.34 7.52
N SER A 176 -4.09 -5.67 7.43
CA SER A 176 -4.34 -6.55 8.58
C SER A 176 -3.20 -7.53 8.88
N MET A 177 -2.77 -8.31 7.90
CA MET A 177 -1.83 -9.43 8.13
C MET A 177 -0.45 -9.04 8.62
N PRO A 178 0.22 -7.99 8.08
CA PRO A 178 1.53 -7.57 8.55
C PRO A 178 1.53 -7.15 10.02
N TYR A 179 0.49 -6.48 10.47
CA TYR A 179 0.36 -6.06 11.87
C TYR A 179 0.11 -7.24 12.80
N ALA A 180 -0.69 -8.23 12.37
CA ALA A 180 -0.89 -9.47 13.12
C ALA A 180 0.43 -10.27 13.26
N LEU A 181 1.21 -10.38 12.17
CA LEU A 181 2.51 -11.03 12.18
C LEU A 181 3.54 -10.27 13.03
N LEU A 182 3.51 -8.95 13.01
CA LEU A 182 4.42 -8.11 13.80
C LEU A 182 4.10 -8.17 15.28
N ALA A 183 2.83 -8.12 15.67
CA ALA A 183 2.39 -8.13 17.06
C ALA A 183 2.86 -9.39 17.81
N GLY A 184 2.93 -10.54 17.13
CA GLY A 184 3.49 -11.78 17.69
C GLY A 184 5.01 -11.81 17.86
N SER A 185 5.74 -10.82 17.33
CA SER A 185 7.21 -10.82 17.25
C SER A 185 7.88 -9.70 18.04
N VAL A 186 7.12 -8.79 18.63
CA VAL A 186 7.60 -7.57 19.29
C VAL A 186 7.22 -7.57 20.77
N ASP A 187 8.18 -7.17 21.63
CA ASP A 187 7.91 -6.95 23.04
C ASP A 187 6.80 -5.89 23.22
N PRO A 188 5.71 -6.21 23.94
CA PRO A 188 4.61 -5.28 24.20
C PRO A 188 5.05 -3.91 24.76
N LYS A 189 6.12 -3.88 25.55
CA LYS A 189 6.67 -2.65 26.13
C LYS A 189 7.30 -1.71 25.10
N LYS A 190 7.72 -2.23 23.95
CA LYS A 190 8.35 -1.49 22.84
C LYS A 190 7.43 -1.33 21.64
N MET A 191 6.18 -1.81 21.71
CA MET A 191 5.25 -1.88 20.58
C MET A 191 5.08 -0.52 19.90
N GLY A 192 4.93 0.59 20.65
CA GLY A 192 4.73 1.92 20.04
C GLY A 192 5.91 2.39 19.19
N ILE A 193 7.16 2.21 19.68
CA ILE A 193 8.36 2.57 18.91
C ILE A 193 8.50 1.67 17.69
N MET A 194 8.26 0.37 17.84
CA MET A 194 8.38 -0.59 16.76
C MET A 194 7.33 -0.37 15.67
N MET A 195 6.09 -0.01 16.02
CA MET A 195 5.07 0.39 15.05
C MET A 195 5.45 1.67 14.29
N GLY A 196 6.03 2.65 14.98
CA GLY A 196 6.55 3.86 14.35
C GLY A 196 7.65 3.56 13.33
N LEU A 197 8.61 2.69 13.67
CA LEU A 197 9.66 2.24 12.76
C LEU A 197 9.10 1.42 11.59
N PHE A 198 8.10 0.57 11.86
CA PHE A 198 7.44 -0.21 10.82
C PHE A 198 6.75 0.65 9.78
N ASN A 199 6.18 1.78 10.20
CA ASN A 199 5.56 2.74 9.28
C ASN A 199 6.58 3.38 8.31
N MET A 200 7.88 3.38 8.62
CA MET A 200 8.88 3.81 7.64
C MET A 200 8.87 2.95 6.37
N PHE A 201 8.60 1.64 6.48
CA PHE A 201 8.48 0.75 5.33
C PHE A 201 7.20 0.99 4.51
N ILE A 202 6.27 1.78 5.03
CA ILE A 202 5.09 2.27 4.31
C ILE A 202 5.44 3.57 3.57
N VAL A 203 6.16 4.48 4.20
CA VAL A 203 6.45 5.82 3.67
C VAL A 203 7.60 5.79 2.65
N LEU A 204 8.67 5.02 2.92
CA LEU A 204 9.83 4.94 2.03
C LEU A 204 9.48 4.56 0.58
N PRO A 205 8.67 3.50 0.31
CA PRO A 205 8.31 3.16 -1.06
C PRO A 205 7.49 4.26 -1.75
N GLN A 206 6.68 5.01 -1.02
CA GLN A 206 5.93 6.14 -1.55
C GLN A 206 6.85 7.29 -1.96
N ILE A 207 7.89 7.58 -1.15
CA ILE A 207 8.92 8.56 -1.49
C ILE A 207 9.69 8.12 -2.73
N VAL A 208 10.14 6.86 -2.80
CA VAL A 208 10.85 6.31 -3.97
C VAL A 208 9.97 6.42 -5.22
N ALA A 209 8.71 6.07 -5.11
CA ALA A 209 7.76 6.15 -6.22
C ALA A 209 7.56 7.62 -6.67
N ALA A 210 7.33 8.54 -5.71
CA ALA A 210 7.09 9.97 -5.98
C ALA A 210 8.33 10.67 -6.59
N LEU A 211 9.53 10.29 -6.19
CA LEU A 211 10.79 10.82 -6.75
C LEU A 211 11.12 10.28 -8.15
N GLY A 212 10.19 9.60 -8.81
CA GLY A 212 10.34 9.11 -10.17
C GLY A 212 10.73 7.64 -10.28
N GLY A 213 10.80 6.90 -9.16
CA GLY A 213 11.13 5.47 -9.17
C GLY A 213 10.15 4.65 -10.02
N VAL A 214 8.86 4.97 -9.98
CA VAL A 214 7.86 4.33 -10.84
C VAL A 214 8.12 4.64 -12.30
N ASN A 215 8.36 5.93 -12.64
CA ASN A 215 8.61 6.36 -14.00
C ASN A 215 9.88 5.72 -14.58
N ALA A 216 10.92 5.58 -13.77
CA ALA A 216 12.13 4.86 -14.17
C ALA A 216 11.83 3.36 -14.40
N ALA A 217 11.11 2.72 -13.48
CA ALA A 217 10.84 1.29 -13.54
C ALA A 217 9.96 0.90 -14.74
N TYR A 218 8.85 1.60 -15.00
CA TYR A 218 7.96 1.18 -16.08
C TYR A 218 8.55 1.48 -17.47
N ARG A 219 9.35 2.54 -17.62
CA ARG A 219 10.02 2.86 -18.89
C ARG A 219 11.05 1.80 -19.30
N LEU A 220 11.59 1.05 -18.35
CA LEU A 220 12.45 -0.11 -18.66
C LEU A 220 11.69 -1.27 -19.30
N ILE A 221 10.37 -1.35 -19.05
CA ILE A 221 9.49 -2.39 -19.63
C ILE A 221 9.03 -1.96 -21.03
N GLY A 222 8.67 -0.70 -21.21
CA GLY A 222 8.22 -0.18 -22.49
C GLY A 222 7.51 1.19 -22.38
N PRO A 223 7.19 1.80 -23.53
CA PRO A 223 6.43 3.04 -23.59
C PRO A 223 4.97 2.80 -23.13
N GLY A 224 4.35 3.83 -22.58
CA GLY A 224 2.95 3.79 -22.15
C GLY A 224 2.76 3.60 -20.66
N ALA A 225 1.86 4.39 -20.09
CA ALA A 225 1.61 4.42 -18.65
C ALA A 225 1.06 3.08 -18.09
N ILE A 226 0.47 2.22 -18.94
CA ILE A 226 -0.03 0.90 -18.53
C ILE A 226 1.07 0.01 -17.95
N ASN A 227 2.32 0.19 -18.38
CA ASN A 227 3.45 -0.56 -17.83
C ASN A 227 3.70 -0.25 -16.35
N ALA A 228 3.20 0.88 -15.83
CA ALA A 228 3.21 1.15 -14.40
C ALA A 228 2.32 0.14 -13.62
N MET A 229 1.20 -0.29 -14.18
CA MET A 229 0.36 -1.34 -13.58
C MET A 229 1.08 -2.69 -13.62
N THR A 230 1.83 -2.97 -14.68
CA THR A 230 2.69 -4.16 -14.76
C THR A 230 3.76 -4.16 -13.66
N VAL A 231 4.45 -3.03 -13.46
CA VAL A 231 5.43 -2.86 -12.36
C VAL A 231 4.76 -3.06 -11.00
N ALA A 232 3.58 -2.48 -10.78
CA ALA A 232 2.82 -2.65 -9.54
C ALA A 232 2.48 -4.13 -9.29
N GLY A 233 2.03 -4.84 -10.33
CA GLY A 233 1.71 -6.27 -10.24
C GLY A 233 2.92 -7.14 -9.89
N ILE A 234 4.04 -6.92 -10.56
CA ILE A 234 5.31 -7.61 -10.27
C ILE A 234 5.77 -7.31 -8.84
N SER A 235 5.73 -6.03 -8.43
CA SER A 235 6.09 -5.61 -7.08
C SER A 235 5.25 -6.33 -6.02
N LEU A 236 3.94 -6.43 -6.23
CA LEU A 236 3.04 -7.07 -5.28
C LEU A 236 3.28 -8.58 -5.18
N ILE A 237 3.57 -9.26 -6.30
CA ILE A 237 3.94 -10.68 -6.32
C ILE A 237 5.27 -10.91 -5.60
N ILE A 238 6.27 -10.04 -5.82
CA ILE A 238 7.54 -10.10 -5.07
C ILE A 238 7.28 -9.96 -3.58
N GLY A 239 6.45 -8.98 -3.16
CA GLY A 239 6.01 -8.83 -1.77
C GLY A 239 5.39 -10.12 -1.23
N GLY A 240 4.52 -10.76 -2.00
CA GLY A 240 3.91 -12.04 -1.67
C GLY A 240 4.93 -13.15 -1.45
N LEU A 241 5.90 -13.30 -2.35
CA LEU A 241 6.96 -14.31 -2.21
C LEU A 241 7.85 -14.07 -0.99
N LEU A 242 8.13 -12.81 -0.67
CA LEU A 242 8.92 -12.44 0.51
C LEU A 242 8.24 -12.81 1.83
N VAL A 243 6.93 -13.02 1.86
CA VAL A 243 6.19 -13.48 3.06
C VAL A 243 6.72 -14.81 3.57
N PHE A 244 7.23 -15.70 2.71
CA PHE A 244 7.76 -17.00 3.13
C PHE A 244 9.00 -16.90 4.01
N PHE A 245 9.77 -15.81 3.90
CA PHE A 245 10.93 -15.55 4.75
C PHE A 245 10.57 -15.01 6.14
N VAL A 246 9.30 -14.57 6.33
CA VAL A 246 8.79 -14.13 7.62
C VAL A 246 8.49 -15.34 8.49
N VAL A 247 8.89 -15.35 9.76
CA VAL A 247 8.56 -16.43 10.69
C VAL A 247 7.27 -16.09 11.43
N GLU A 248 6.31 -16.98 11.45
CA GLU A 248 5.09 -16.83 12.24
C GLU A 248 5.37 -17.34 13.65
N SER A 249 5.49 -16.43 14.62
CA SER A 249 5.49 -16.81 16.02
C SER A 249 4.06 -17.20 16.42
N ARG A 250 3.78 -18.51 16.50
CA ARG A 250 2.53 -18.99 17.08
C ARG A 250 2.56 -18.64 18.57
N SER A 251 1.71 -17.72 19.00
CA SER A 251 1.34 -17.61 20.41
C SER A 251 0.58 -18.90 20.74
N GLU A 252 1.16 -19.79 21.54
CA GLU A 252 0.42 -20.93 22.09
C GLU A 252 -0.76 -20.37 22.91
N PRO A 253 -2.00 -20.83 22.67
CA PRO A 253 -3.12 -20.49 23.52
C PRO A 253 -2.94 -21.25 24.83
N GLY A 254 -2.49 -20.57 25.90
CA GLY A 254 -2.46 -21.24 27.21
C GLY A 254 -1.46 -20.80 28.26
N GLN A 255 -0.73 -19.71 28.12
CA GLN A 255 0.11 -19.20 29.23
C GLN A 255 -0.42 -17.89 29.82
N HIS A 256 -1.72 -17.85 30.12
CA HIS A 256 -2.26 -16.90 31.08
C HIS A 256 -2.55 -17.65 32.38
N GLY A 257 -1.71 -17.44 33.36
CA GLY A 257 -2.03 -17.74 34.75
C GLY A 257 -1.23 -18.87 35.35
N ASN A 258 -0.13 -18.51 35.98
CA ASN A 258 0.25 -18.93 37.32
C ASN A 258 1.44 -18.06 37.77
N GLY A 259 1.11 -16.96 38.39
CA GLY A 259 2.02 -16.10 39.15
C GLY A 259 1.34 -15.79 40.46
N HIS A 260 1.73 -16.56 41.47
CA HIS A 260 1.41 -16.23 42.86
C HIS A 260 2.07 -14.94 43.29
#